data_e0c53a74811f501f3c8dded3762fef8f
#
_entry.id   e0c53a74811f501f3c8dded3762fef8f
#
_cell.length_a   1.000
_cell.length_b   1.000
_cell.length_c   1.000
_cell.angle_alpha   90.00
_cell.angle_beta   90.00
_cell.angle_gamma   90.00
#
_symmetry.space_group_name_H-M   'P 1'
#
loop_
_entity.id
_entity.type
_entity.pdbx_description
1 polymer ?
#
loop_
_entity_poly.entity_id
_entity_poly.type
_entity_poly.pdbx_seq_one_letter_code
_entity_poly.pdbx_strand_id
1 'polypeptide(L)'
;MKRALFVWIALLSTTMGQTGDVLLGFDLDESEKQRELESRLASDISADDLHEWIEALAAKPHHVDSEHGKHNAAYIASLFKQWGYDTRLATYEVLIPVPKVRVLEMHEPEFFRATLEERIIESDSSTVMRDHVLPPYNAFSPDGDVIGKLVYVNYGTREDYETLDRYGVDVTGNIVVARYGKVWRGIKPKLAAEHGAIGALIYSDPIDDGYVRGNVYPDGPYKNDSAIQRGAVMDLPLHAGDVLTPGWAAKKGARRLNRDEAT
;
A
#
# COMPACT_ATOMS: atom_id res chain seq x y z
N MET A 1 48.38 75.55 25.52
CA MET A 1 47.25 75.48 24.63
C MET A 1 47.16 74.07 24.03
N LYS A 2 46.28 73.16 24.57
CA LYS A 2 46.09 71.80 24.05
C LYS A 2 44.73 71.82 23.34
N ARG A 3 44.73 71.61 22.04
CA ARG A 3 43.52 71.47 21.24
C ARG A 3 43.06 69.98 21.33
N ALA A 4 41.87 69.73 21.87
CA ALA A 4 41.21 68.44 21.86
C ALA A 4 40.49 68.23 20.53
N LEU A 5 40.82 67.12 19.84
CA LEU A 5 40.18 66.73 18.59
C LEU A 5 39.03 65.74 18.96
N PHE A 6 37.80 66.18 18.73
CA PHE A 6 36.61 65.35 18.87
C PHE A 6 36.41 64.55 17.58
N VAL A 7 36.61 63.27 17.67
CA VAL A 7 36.26 62.32 16.58
C VAL A 7 34.81 61.87 16.79
N TRP A 8 33.95 62.25 15.82
CA TRP A 8 32.58 61.73 15.75
C TRP A 8 32.63 60.37 15.07
N ILE A 9 32.34 59.32 15.84
CA ILE A 9 32.09 57.96 15.30
C ILE A 9 30.59 57.91 14.99
N ALA A 10 30.26 57.99 13.69
CA ALA A 10 28.91 57.68 13.22
C ALA A 10 28.69 56.16 13.28
N LEU A 11 27.90 55.69 14.22
CA LEU A 11 27.36 54.34 14.22
C LEU A 11 26.36 54.23 13.06
N LEU A 12 26.76 53.58 11.99
CA LEU A 12 25.85 53.03 11.01
C LEU A 12 25.19 51.80 11.66
N SER A 13 23.99 51.97 12.18
CA SER A 13 23.07 50.89 12.48
C SER A 13 22.60 50.29 11.16
N THR A 14 23.27 49.24 10.68
CA THR A 14 22.69 48.37 9.67
C THR A 14 21.50 47.68 10.29
N THR A 15 20.30 48.13 9.98
CA THR A 15 19.09 47.37 10.15
C THR A 15 19.24 46.13 9.26
N MET A 16 19.66 45.01 9.85
CA MET A 16 19.45 43.69 9.23
C MET A 16 17.93 43.54 9.14
N GLY A 17 17.37 43.81 7.96
CA GLY A 17 16.03 43.37 7.62
C GLY A 17 16.01 41.87 7.83
N GLN A 18 15.09 41.38 8.67
CA GLN A 18 14.75 39.97 8.69
C GLN A 18 14.35 39.61 7.25
N THR A 19 15.25 38.96 6.55
CA THR A 19 14.89 38.25 5.32
C THR A 19 14.01 37.09 5.78
N GLY A 20 12.69 37.31 5.79
CA GLY A 20 11.76 36.21 5.91
C GLY A 20 12.14 35.18 4.86
N ASP A 21 12.20 33.90 5.25
CA ASP A 21 12.53 32.80 4.32
C ASP A 21 11.61 32.86 3.11
N VAL A 22 12.15 33.26 1.97
CA VAL A 22 11.40 33.31 0.71
C VAL A 22 11.22 31.85 0.23
N LEU A 23 9.98 31.47 -0.05
CA LEU A 23 9.67 30.13 -0.56
C LEU A 23 10.20 29.98 -2.00
N LEU A 24 10.66 28.79 -2.33
CA LEU A 24 11.15 28.48 -3.67
C LEU A 24 10.05 28.71 -4.72
N GLY A 25 10.29 29.60 -5.67
CA GLY A 25 9.34 29.93 -6.74
C GLY A 25 8.37 31.07 -6.42
N PHE A 26 8.46 31.69 -5.25
CA PHE A 26 7.64 32.82 -4.82
C PHE A 26 8.52 34.05 -4.61
N ASP A 27 7.94 35.24 -4.73
CA ASP A 27 8.55 36.44 -4.17
C ASP A 27 8.22 36.62 -2.68
N LEU A 28 8.66 37.70 -2.04
CA LEU A 28 8.45 37.89 -0.60
C LEU A 28 6.97 37.99 -0.24
N ASP A 29 6.21 38.83 -0.95
CA ASP A 29 4.78 39.03 -0.70
C ASP A 29 3.96 37.77 -0.98
N GLU A 30 4.31 37.03 -2.02
CA GLU A 30 3.67 35.76 -2.36
C GLU A 30 4.02 34.70 -1.33
N SER A 31 5.25 34.68 -0.81
CA SER A 31 5.66 33.74 0.26
C SER A 31 4.88 33.98 1.55
N GLU A 32 4.59 35.22 1.91
CA GLU A 32 3.77 35.55 3.07
C GLU A 32 2.33 35.08 2.89
N LYS A 33 1.72 35.35 1.74
CA LYS A 33 0.36 34.91 1.40
C LYS A 33 0.26 33.40 1.38
N GLN A 34 1.27 32.72 0.83
CA GLN A 34 1.32 31.25 0.80
C GLN A 34 1.38 30.66 2.22
N ARG A 35 2.22 31.20 3.09
CA ARG A 35 2.28 30.77 4.50
C ARG A 35 0.98 31.02 5.26
N GLU A 36 0.31 32.13 5.00
CA GLU A 36 -0.99 32.40 5.60
C GLU A 36 -2.03 31.36 5.14
N LEU A 37 -2.03 31.02 3.84
CA LEU A 37 -2.89 29.96 3.29
C LEU A 37 -2.59 28.61 3.91
N GLU A 38 -1.32 28.24 4.01
CA GLU A 38 -0.87 26.98 4.64
C GLU A 38 -1.24 26.92 6.12
N SER A 39 -1.09 28.04 6.85
CA SER A 39 -1.49 28.14 8.26
C SER A 39 -3.01 27.96 8.44
N ARG A 40 -3.81 28.54 7.55
CA ARG A 40 -5.26 28.34 7.54
C ARG A 40 -5.60 26.88 7.27
N LEU A 41 -5.01 26.27 6.23
CA LEU A 41 -5.22 24.87 5.92
C LEU A 41 -4.85 23.97 7.12
N ALA A 42 -3.71 24.25 7.77
CA ALA A 42 -3.30 23.50 8.95
C ALA A 42 -4.28 23.65 10.12
N SER A 43 -4.89 24.83 10.31
CA SER A 43 -5.88 25.07 11.35
C SER A 43 -7.24 24.38 11.08
N ASP A 44 -7.54 24.11 9.82
CA ASP A 44 -8.78 23.44 9.42
C ASP A 44 -8.69 21.90 9.51
N ILE A 45 -7.48 21.35 9.75
CA ILE A 45 -7.30 19.91 9.96
C ILE A 45 -7.65 19.56 11.41
N SER A 46 -8.73 18.81 11.60
CA SER A 46 -9.21 18.34 12.88
C SER A 46 -8.83 16.87 13.11
N ALA A 47 -8.20 16.57 14.25
CA ALA A 47 -7.91 15.20 14.64
C ALA A 47 -9.20 14.40 14.93
N ASP A 48 -10.23 15.07 15.44
CA ASP A 48 -11.52 14.45 15.73
C ASP A 48 -12.25 14.08 14.45
N ASP A 49 -12.26 14.95 13.43
CA ASP A 49 -12.85 14.65 12.12
C ASP A 49 -12.13 13.48 11.45
N LEU A 50 -10.79 13.46 11.50
CA LEU A 50 -10.01 12.34 10.97
C LEU A 50 -10.33 11.03 11.67
N HIS A 51 -10.51 11.06 12.98
CA HIS A 51 -10.89 9.88 13.76
C HIS A 51 -12.29 9.38 13.36
N GLU A 52 -13.26 10.28 13.29
CA GLU A 52 -14.64 9.95 12.87
C GLU A 52 -14.66 9.34 11.46
N TRP A 53 -13.93 9.94 10.52
CA TRP A 53 -13.89 9.42 9.15
C TRP A 53 -13.24 8.04 9.07
N ILE A 54 -12.14 7.80 9.79
CA ILE A 54 -11.50 6.49 9.82
C ILE A 54 -12.43 5.46 10.45
N GLU A 55 -13.09 5.79 11.56
CA GLU A 55 -14.04 4.90 12.21
C GLU A 55 -15.19 4.52 11.28
N ALA A 56 -15.81 5.51 10.62
CA ALA A 56 -16.89 5.27 9.67
C ALA A 56 -16.48 4.43 8.47
N LEU A 57 -15.32 4.76 7.86
CA LEU A 57 -14.84 4.10 6.65
C LEU A 57 -14.32 2.68 6.92
N ALA A 58 -13.75 2.43 8.10
CA ALA A 58 -13.18 1.14 8.49
C ALA A 58 -14.14 0.23 9.27
N ALA A 59 -15.37 0.69 9.55
CA ALA A 59 -16.32 -0.02 10.42
C ALA A 59 -16.64 -1.46 9.98
N LYS A 60 -16.52 -1.75 8.68
CA LYS A 60 -16.77 -3.09 8.11
C LYS A 60 -15.81 -3.37 6.96
N PRO A 61 -15.63 -4.65 6.56
CA PRO A 61 -14.93 -4.99 5.33
C PRO A 61 -15.52 -4.26 4.12
N HIS A 62 -14.65 -3.60 3.34
CA HIS A 62 -15.08 -2.66 2.28
C HIS A 62 -14.32 -2.87 0.95
N HIS A 63 -14.09 -4.14 0.60
CA HIS A 63 -13.48 -4.49 -0.69
C HIS A 63 -14.39 -4.11 -1.87
N VAL A 64 -13.86 -4.23 -3.09
CA VAL A 64 -14.60 -3.96 -4.33
C VAL A 64 -15.91 -4.75 -4.35
N ASP A 65 -17.00 -4.07 -4.73
CA ASP A 65 -18.38 -4.56 -4.78
C ASP A 65 -19.03 -4.94 -3.42
N SER A 66 -18.36 -4.74 -2.30
CA SER A 66 -18.99 -4.94 -1.00
C SER A 66 -20.05 -3.86 -0.72
N GLU A 67 -21.06 -4.21 0.08
CA GLU A 67 -22.10 -3.26 0.49
C GLU A 67 -21.52 -2.07 1.27
N HIS A 68 -20.56 -2.32 2.16
CA HIS A 68 -19.90 -1.24 2.89
C HIS A 68 -19.03 -0.37 2.00
N GLY A 69 -18.39 -0.95 0.97
CA GLY A 69 -17.65 -0.18 -0.05
C GLY A 69 -18.57 0.80 -0.81
N LYS A 70 -19.79 0.38 -1.16
CA LYS A 70 -20.81 1.26 -1.76
C LYS A 70 -21.27 2.34 -0.78
N HIS A 71 -21.47 1.98 0.49
CA HIS A 71 -21.78 2.93 1.54
C HIS A 71 -20.68 3.98 1.71
N ASN A 72 -19.44 3.57 1.77
CA ASN A 72 -18.29 4.46 1.88
C ASN A 72 -18.20 5.45 0.72
N ALA A 73 -18.45 4.99 -0.50
CA ALA A 73 -18.47 5.87 -1.67
C ALA A 73 -19.57 6.95 -1.56
N ALA A 74 -20.76 6.57 -1.09
CA ALA A 74 -21.87 7.49 -0.86
C ALA A 74 -21.56 8.47 0.28
N TYR A 75 -20.97 7.98 1.38
CA TYR A 75 -20.56 8.78 2.52
C TYR A 75 -19.52 9.85 2.11
N ILE A 76 -18.45 9.45 1.42
CA ILE A 76 -17.44 10.37 0.90
C ILE A 76 -18.07 11.41 -0.03
N ALA A 77 -18.95 10.99 -0.95
CA ALA A 77 -19.63 11.92 -1.84
C ALA A 77 -20.52 12.92 -1.08
N SER A 78 -21.10 12.52 0.04
CA SER A 78 -21.91 13.43 0.89
C SER A 78 -21.04 14.49 1.56
N LEU A 79 -19.86 14.12 2.07
CA LEU A 79 -18.91 15.05 2.67
C LEU A 79 -18.41 16.07 1.64
N PHE A 80 -18.02 15.64 0.46
CA PHE A 80 -17.59 16.54 -0.60
C PHE A 80 -18.68 17.56 -1.01
N LYS A 81 -19.95 17.09 -1.07
CA LYS A 81 -21.09 18.01 -1.31
C LYS A 81 -21.28 19.02 -0.18
N GLN A 82 -21.15 18.58 1.08
CA GLN A 82 -21.23 19.48 2.25
C GLN A 82 -20.13 20.54 2.23
N TRP A 83 -18.95 20.21 1.73
CA TRP A 83 -17.83 21.13 1.54
C TRP A 83 -17.95 22.01 0.30
N GLY A 84 -19.08 21.92 -0.44
CA GLY A 84 -19.37 22.77 -1.59
C GLY A 84 -18.82 22.29 -2.92
N TYR A 85 -18.32 21.06 -3.02
CA TYR A 85 -17.85 20.51 -4.29
C TYR A 85 -19.00 19.98 -5.16
N ASP A 86 -18.91 20.19 -6.47
CA ASP A 86 -19.75 19.51 -7.45
C ASP A 86 -19.28 18.06 -7.56
N THR A 87 -20.08 17.14 -7.00
CA THR A 87 -19.66 15.75 -6.76
C THR A 87 -20.48 14.79 -7.58
N ARG A 88 -19.80 13.89 -8.30
CA ARG A 88 -20.42 12.82 -9.07
C ARG A 88 -19.77 11.47 -8.75
N LEU A 89 -20.59 10.43 -8.51
CA LEU A 89 -20.14 9.05 -8.46
C LEU A 89 -20.06 8.48 -9.89
N ALA A 90 -18.89 7.99 -10.27
CA ALA A 90 -18.70 7.25 -11.51
C ALA A 90 -18.64 5.75 -11.20
N THR A 91 -19.51 4.97 -11.84
CA THR A 91 -19.56 3.51 -11.65
C THR A 91 -18.89 2.82 -12.84
N TYR A 92 -18.05 1.83 -12.53
CA TYR A 92 -17.36 1.01 -13.52
C TYR A 92 -17.61 -0.46 -13.22
N GLU A 93 -17.81 -1.26 -14.26
CA GLU A 93 -17.79 -2.71 -14.18
C GLU A 93 -16.35 -3.20 -14.36
N VAL A 94 -15.87 -3.99 -13.40
CA VAL A 94 -14.51 -4.54 -13.42
C VAL A 94 -14.54 -6.04 -13.18
N LEU A 95 -13.62 -6.79 -13.79
CA LEU A 95 -13.40 -8.20 -13.50
C LEU A 95 -12.31 -8.35 -12.46
N ILE A 96 -12.63 -9.05 -11.37
CA ILE A 96 -11.70 -9.33 -10.28
C ILE A 96 -11.66 -10.84 -10.07
N PRO A 97 -10.47 -11.49 -10.09
CA PRO A 97 -10.37 -12.90 -9.79
C PRO A 97 -10.65 -13.14 -8.30
N VAL A 98 -11.47 -14.15 -8.01
CA VAL A 98 -11.76 -14.62 -6.65
C VAL A 98 -11.46 -16.13 -6.60
N PRO A 99 -10.67 -16.62 -5.64
CA PRO A 99 -10.30 -18.03 -5.56
C PRO A 99 -11.51 -18.89 -5.18
N LYS A 100 -11.65 -20.04 -5.84
CA LYS A 100 -12.62 -21.07 -5.47
C LYS A 100 -12.07 -22.03 -4.43
N VAL A 101 -10.82 -22.45 -4.60
CA VAL A 101 -10.11 -23.36 -3.71
C VAL A 101 -8.76 -22.76 -3.35
N ARG A 102 -8.40 -22.88 -2.09
CA ARG A 102 -7.09 -22.45 -1.56
C ARG A 102 -6.63 -23.50 -0.57
N VAL A 103 -5.49 -24.09 -0.86
CA VAL A 103 -4.85 -25.07 0.02
C VAL A 103 -3.39 -24.71 0.16
N LEU A 104 -2.90 -24.71 1.38
CA LEU A 104 -1.49 -24.58 1.70
C LEU A 104 -1.15 -25.64 2.76
N GLU A 105 -0.34 -26.61 2.35
CA GLU A 105 0.06 -27.72 3.19
C GLU A 105 1.58 -27.91 3.16
N MET A 106 2.14 -28.24 4.30
CA MET A 106 3.49 -28.76 4.44
C MET A 106 3.40 -30.26 4.69
N HIS A 107 4.02 -31.07 3.84
CA HIS A 107 3.97 -32.52 3.94
C HIS A 107 5.13 -33.08 4.76
N GLU A 108 6.28 -32.42 4.76
CA GLU A 108 7.50 -32.84 5.45
C GLU A 108 8.15 -31.62 6.13
N PRO A 109 8.88 -31.77 7.27
CA PRO A 109 9.13 -33.01 8.02
C PRO A 109 7.92 -33.49 8.83
N GLU A 110 6.91 -32.66 9.03
CA GLU A 110 5.65 -32.95 9.70
C GLU A 110 4.50 -32.38 8.90
N PHE A 111 3.38 -33.09 8.85
CA PHE A 111 2.21 -32.59 8.17
C PHE A 111 1.62 -31.39 8.91
N PHE A 112 1.45 -30.29 8.17
CA PHE A 112 0.79 -29.08 8.65
C PHE A 112 -0.10 -28.50 7.54
N ARG A 113 -1.33 -28.16 7.88
CA ARG A 113 -2.25 -27.46 6.97
C ARG A 113 -2.55 -26.07 7.54
N ALA A 114 -2.22 -25.04 6.77
CA ALA A 114 -2.53 -23.67 7.14
C ALA A 114 -4.04 -23.43 7.11
N THR A 115 -4.56 -22.78 8.13
CA THR A 115 -5.99 -22.41 8.20
C THR A 115 -6.36 -21.36 7.18
N LEU A 116 -5.41 -20.53 6.77
CA LEU A 116 -5.64 -19.34 5.92
C LEU A 116 -6.75 -18.42 6.47
N GLU A 117 -6.80 -18.29 7.77
CA GLU A 117 -7.77 -17.48 8.50
C GLU A 117 -7.07 -16.53 9.48
N GLU A 118 -7.61 -15.34 9.62
CA GLU A 118 -7.20 -14.37 10.64
C GLU A 118 -7.95 -14.66 11.93
N ARG A 119 -7.31 -14.43 13.08
CA ARG A 119 -7.98 -14.60 14.37
C ARG A 119 -9.06 -13.53 14.59
N ILE A 120 -10.06 -13.87 15.39
CA ILE A 120 -11.03 -12.89 15.89
C ILE A 120 -10.36 -12.09 17.01
N ILE A 121 -10.58 -10.78 16.99
CA ILE A 121 -10.12 -9.83 18.00
C ILE A 121 -11.36 -9.28 18.71
N GLU A 122 -11.53 -9.61 19.98
CA GLU A 122 -12.76 -9.31 20.74
C GLU A 122 -13.08 -7.81 20.80
N SER A 123 -12.04 -6.98 20.82
CA SER A 123 -12.18 -5.51 20.84
C SER A 123 -12.51 -4.91 19.46
N ASP A 124 -12.50 -5.69 18.39
CA ASP A 124 -12.76 -5.24 17.02
C ASP A 124 -13.89 -6.07 16.38
N SER A 125 -15.08 -5.48 16.37
CA SER A 125 -16.29 -6.11 15.83
C SER A 125 -16.20 -6.41 14.31
N SER A 126 -15.32 -5.75 13.57
CA SER A 126 -15.12 -6.01 12.14
C SER A 126 -14.51 -7.39 11.88
N THR A 127 -13.73 -7.92 12.83
CA THR A 127 -13.04 -9.21 12.69
C THR A 127 -13.96 -10.43 12.76
N VAL A 128 -15.20 -10.29 13.28
CA VAL A 128 -16.19 -11.37 13.29
C VAL A 128 -16.97 -11.49 11.99
N MET A 129 -16.85 -10.51 11.10
CA MET A 129 -17.61 -10.44 9.84
C MET A 129 -16.94 -11.28 8.72
N ARG A 130 -16.62 -12.54 8.99
CA ARG A 130 -15.84 -13.41 8.11
C ARG A 130 -16.44 -13.62 6.74
N ASP A 131 -17.76 -13.67 6.63
CA ASP A 131 -18.48 -13.83 5.37
C ASP A 131 -18.41 -12.60 4.47
N HIS A 132 -17.98 -11.47 5.02
CA HIS A 132 -17.83 -10.20 4.31
C HIS A 132 -16.37 -9.87 3.96
N VAL A 133 -15.42 -10.72 4.35
CA VAL A 133 -13.98 -10.49 4.10
C VAL A 133 -13.56 -11.27 2.86
N LEU A 134 -12.78 -10.64 1.97
CA LEU A 134 -12.12 -11.37 0.90
C LEU A 134 -11.21 -12.47 1.48
N PRO A 135 -11.25 -13.66 0.91
CA PRO A 135 -10.34 -14.73 1.33
C PRO A 135 -8.88 -14.32 1.14
N PRO A 136 -7.93 -14.91 1.88
CA PRO A 136 -6.51 -14.71 1.65
C PRO A 136 -6.10 -15.27 0.29
N TYR A 137 -5.58 -14.43 -0.59
CA TYR A 137 -5.02 -14.81 -1.89
C TYR A 137 -4.23 -13.64 -2.48
N ASN A 138 -3.43 -13.94 -3.49
CA ASN A 138 -2.82 -12.93 -4.34
C ASN A 138 -3.64 -12.81 -5.63
N ALA A 139 -4.34 -11.68 -5.78
CA ALA A 139 -5.14 -11.44 -6.98
C ALA A 139 -4.26 -11.45 -8.24
N PHE A 140 -4.79 -12.02 -9.32
CA PHE A 140 -4.08 -12.24 -10.59
C PHE A 140 -2.91 -13.25 -10.50
N SER A 141 -2.89 -14.08 -9.47
CA SER A 141 -2.09 -15.31 -9.50
C SER A 141 -2.76 -16.33 -10.42
N PRO A 142 -2.00 -17.09 -11.21
CA PRO A 142 -2.56 -18.17 -12.02
C PRO A 142 -3.14 -19.29 -11.14
N ASP A 143 -4.06 -20.05 -11.71
CA ASP A 143 -4.52 -21.31 -11.12
C ASP A 143 -3.41 -22.35 -11.18
N GLY A 144 -3.36 -23.25 -10.19
CA GLY A 144 -2.38 -24.33 -10.16
C GLY A 144 -2.50 -25.19 -8.92
N ASP A 145 -1.88 -26.37 -8.99
CA ASP A 145 -1.65 -27.26 -7.89
C ASP A 145 -0.21 -27.76 -8.02
N VAL A 146 0.64 -27.36 -7.08
CA VAL A 146 2.09 -27.61 -7.14
C VAL A 146 2.60 -28.13 -5.81
N ILE A 147 3.56 -29.06 -5.89
CA ILE A 147 4.30 -29.58 -4.74
C ILE A 147 5.79 -29.37 -5.01
N GLY A 148 6.50 -28.81 -4.05
CA GLY A 148 7.93 -28.56 -4.18
C GLY A 148 8.59 -28.29 -2.84
N LYS A 149 9.91 -28.35 -2.82
CA LYS A 149 10.68 -27.96 -1.63
C LYS A 149 10.59 -26.47 -1.42
N LEU A 150 10.74 -26.01 -0.18
CA LEU A 150 10.79 -24.60 0.15
C LEU A 150 12.22 -24.07 0.07
N VAL A 151 12.40 -22.93 -0.61
CA VAL A 151 13.66 -22.19 -0.63
C VAL A 151 13.39 -20.77 -0.14
N TYR A 152 14.06 -20.38 0.93
CA TYR A 152 13.97 -19.01 1.46
C TYR A 152 14.78 -18.05 0.59
N VAL A 153 14.14 -17.00 0.11
CA VAL A 153 14.72 -16.01 -0.82
C VAL A 153 14.75 -14.58 -0.26
N ASN A 154 14.80 -14.43 1.06
CA ASN A 154 14.80 -13.15 1.76
C ASN A 154 13.63 -12.26 1.28
N TYR A 155 13.87 -11.07 0.72
CA TYR A 155 12.82 -10.22 0.12
C TYR A 155 12.46 -10.61 -1.32
N GLY A 156 13.18 -11.54 -1.94
CA GLY A 156 12.98 -11.94 -3.33
C GLY A 156 13.29 -10.81 -4.31
N THR A 157 14.29 -10.01 -4.00
CA THR A 157 14.83 -8.98 -4.91
C THR A 157 15.84 -9.61 -5.87
N ARG A 158 16.25 -8.88 -6.88
CA ARG A 158 17.31 -9.32 -7.81
C ARG A 158 18.60 -9.64 -7.06
N GLU A 159 18.99 -8.79 -6.13
CA GLU A 159 20.21 -8.96 -5.33
C GLU A 159 20.14 -10.21 -4.41
N ASP A 160 18.93 -10.56 -3.96
CA ASP A 160 18.70 -11.78 -3.18
C ASP A 160 18.96 -13.03 -4.05
N TYR A 161 18.45 -13.06 -5.28
CA TYR A 161 18.70 -14.17 -6.22
C TYR A 161 20.16 -14.23 -6.65
N GLU A 162 20.83 -13.10 -6.94
CA GLU A 162 22.28 -13.06 -7.20
C GLU A 162 23.08 -13.61 -6.00
N THR A 163 22.60 -13.42 -4.79
CA THR A 163 23.20 -13.98 -3.59
C THR A 163 23.02 -15.49 -3.52
N LEU A 164 21.84 -16.02 -3.82
CA LEU A 164 21.58 -17.46 -3.88
C LEU A 164 22.45 -18.13 -4.94
N ASP A 165 22.57 -17.53 -6.11
CA ASP A 165 23.43 -18.03 -7.20
C ASP A 165 24.89 -18.14 -6.76
N ARG A 166 25.43 -17.13 -6.05
CA ARG A 166 26.78 -17.18 -5.49
C ARG A 166 27.01 -18.29 -4.48
N TYR A 167 25.95 -18.69 -3.77
CA TYR A 167 26.00 -19.82 -2.83
C TYR A 167 25.61 -21.14 -3.47
N GLY A 168 25.32 -21.20 -4.76
CA GLY A 168 24.91 -22.39 -5.48
C GLY A 168 23.54 -22.93 -5.06
N VAL A 169 22.65 -22.03 -4.59
CA VAL A 169 21.29 -22.40 -4.21
C VAL A 169 20.36 -22.18 -5.40
N ASP A 170 19.84 -23.29 -5.94
CA ASP A 170 18.93 -23.32 -7.08
C ASP A 170 17.47 -23.34 -6.61
N VAL A 171 16.64 -22.47 -7.18
CA VAL A 171 15.20 -22.41 -6.90
C VAL A 171 14.35 -23.11 -7.97
N THR A 172 14.96 -23.62 -9.02
CA THR A 172 14.28 -24.29 -10.13
C THR A 172 13.43 -25.48 -9.65
N GLY A 173 12.15 -25.51 -10.02
CA GLY A 173 11.22 -26.56 -9.61
C GLY A 173 10.83 -26.52 -8.11
N ASN A 174 11.21 -25.51 -7.38
CA ASN A 174 10.93 -25.33 -5.96
C ASN A 174 9.88 -24.22 -5.72
N ILE A 175 9.35 -24.15 -4.50
CA ILE A 175 8.50 -23.07 -4.04
C ILE A 175 9.36 -22.10 -3.22
N VAL A 176 9.36 -20.82 -3.59
CA VAL A 176 10.13 -19.82 -2.85
C VAL A 176 9.30 -19.22 -1.71
N VAL A 177 9.98 -18.88 -0.61
CA VAL A 177 9.41 -18.15 0.51
C VAL A 177 10.09 -16.78 0.60
N ALA A 178 9.31 -15.72 0.36
CA ALA A 178 9.78 -14.35 0.39
C ALA A 178 9.04 -13.54 1.44
N ARG A 179 9.73 -12.66 2.15
CA ARG A 179 9.08 -11.72 3.07
C ARG A 179 8.64 -10.44 2.36
N TYR A 180 7.60 -9.79 2.85
CA TYR A 180 7.17 -8.48 2.38
C TYR A 180 8.27 -7.44 2.60
N GLY A 181 8.22 -6.38 1.81
CA GLY A 181 9.15 -5.24 1.90
C GLY A 181 10.11 -5.15 0.73
N LYS A 182 10.85 -4.06 0.67
CA LYS A 182 11.89 -3.67 -0.30
C LYS A 182 11.40 -3.41 -1.71
N VAL A 183 10.53 -4.25 -2.25
CA VAL A 183 9.97 -4.11 -3.60
C VAL A 183 8.46 -4.35 -3.58
N TRP A 184 7.78 -3.91 -4.64
CA TRP A 184 6.38 -4.24 -4.83
C TRP A 184 6.17 -5.77 -4.86
N ARG A 185 5.07 -6.24 -4.22
CA ARG A 185 4.84 -7.69 -4.04
C ARG A 185 4.83 -8.50 -5.34
N GLY A 186 4.35 -7.94 -6.44
CA GLY A 186 4.30 -8.62 -7.74
C GLY A 186 5.67 -8.92 -8.35
N ILE A 187 6.72 -8.19 -7.95
CA ILE A 187 8.09 -8.48 -8.36
C ILE A 187 8.58 -9.82 -7.80
N LYS A 188 8.12 -10.20 -6.61
CA LYS A 188 8.56 -11.44 -5.94
C LYS A 188 8.19 -12.70 -6.72
N PRO A 189 6.93 -12.97 -7.09
CA PRO A 189 6.59 -14.11 -7.92
C PRO A 189 7.12 -13.98 -9.35
N LYS A 190 7.26 -12.77 -9.90
CA LYS A 190 7.88 -12.56 -11.21
C LYS A 190 9.32 -13.03 -11.23
N LEU A 191 10.17 -12.54 -10.33
CA LEU A 191 11.56 -12.96 -10.25
C LEU A 191 11.68 -14.45 -9.90
N ALA A 192 10.80 -14.97 -9.03
CA ALA A 192 10.75 -16.40 -8.75
C ALA A 192 10.54 -17.23 -10.03
N ALA A 193 9.58 -16.85 -10.86
CA ALA A 193 9.29 -17.52 -12.13
C ALA A 193 10.46 -17.36 -13.13
N GLU A 194 11.09 -16.20 -13.22
CA GLU A 194 12.27 -15.95 -14.06
C GLU A 194 13.45 -16.85 -13.67
N HIS A 195 13.57 -17.24 -12.38
CA HIS A 195 14.56 -18.19 -11.86
C HIS A 195 14.06 -19.65 -11.83
N GLY A 196 12.90 -19.96 -12.43
CA GLY A 196 12.39 -21.33 -12.60
C GLY A 196 11.65 -21.89 -11.39
N ALA A 197 11.30 -21.09 -10.39
CA ALA A 197 10.45 -21.53 -9.30
C ALA A 197 9.02 -21.79 -9.79
N ILE A 198 8.34 -22.78 -9.17
CA ILE A 198 6.99 -23.22 -9.53
C ILE A 198 5.90 -22.59 -8.67
N GLY A 199 6.27 -21.91 -7.59
CA GLY A 199 5.35 -21.20 -6.69
C GLY A 199 6.09 -20.22 -5.79
N ALA A 200 5.33 -19.25 -5.23
CA ALA A 200 5.86 -18.27 -4.30
C ALA A 200 4.90 -18.06 -3.13
N LEU A 201 5.42 -18.15 -1.92
CA LEU A 201 4.76 -17.76 -0.67
C LEU A 201 5.32 -16.44 -0.21
N ILE A 202 4.45 -15.50 0.13
CA ILE A 202 4.85 -14.19 0.61
C ILE A 202 4.29 -14.01 2.02
N TYR A 203 5.15 -13.69 2.99
CA TYR A 203 4.75 -13.54 4.38
C TYR A 203 5.21 -12.21 4.98
N SER A 204 4.52 -11.74 6.02
CA SER A 204 4.95 -10.60 6.83
C SER A 204 5.90 -11.10 7.91
N ASP A 205 7.18 -10.69 7.82
CA ASP A 205 8.17 -11.06 8.83
C ASP A 205 7.97 -10.17 10.08
N PRO A 206 7.93 -10.76 11.30
CA PRO A 206 7.78 -10.00 12.53
C PRO A 206 8.87 -8.95 12.80
N ILE A 207 10.04 -9.09 12.17
CA ILE A 207 11.13 -8.10 12.25
C ILE A 207 10.83 -6.84 11.42
N ASP A 208 10.03 -6.98 10.37
CA ASP A 208 9.66 -5.87 9.49
C ASP A 208 8.33 -5.23 9.94
N ASP A 209 7.34 -6.05 10.32
CA ASP A 209 6.00 -5.59 10.68
C ASP A 209 5.32 -6.60 11.61
N GLY A 210 5.74 -6.65 12.88
CA GLY A 210 5.21 -7.57 13.87
C GLY A 210 5.79 -7.37 15.27
N TYR A 211 5.65 -8.36 16.11
CA TYR A 211 5.97 -8.31 17.56
C TYR A 211 7.43 -7.95 17.88
N VAL A 212 8.36 -8.09 16.94
CA VAL A 212 9.75 -7.66 17.14
C VAL A 212 9.88 -6.13 17.13
N ARG A 213 8.94 -5.44 16.45
CA ARG A 213 8.90 -3.97 16.35
C ARG A 213 8.21 -3.32 17.53
N GLY A 214 7.28 -4.03 18.18
CA GLY A 214 6.49 -3.51 19.30
C GLY A 214 5.17 -4.22 19.45
N ASN A 215 4.23 -3.59 20.14
CA ASN A 215 2.91 -4.16 20.37
C ASN A 215 2.16 -4.37 19.05
N VAL A 216 1.56 -5.54 18.93
CA VAL A 216 0.73 -5.91 17.77
C VAL A 216 -0.72 -5.54 18.01
N TYR A 217 -1.50 -5.40 16.92
CA TYR A 217 -2.92 -5.12 17.01
C TYR A 217 -3.67 -6.19 17.85
N PRO A 218 -4.56 -5.79 18.83
CA PRO A 218 -5.11 -4.45 19.04
C PRO A 218 -4.30 -3.52 19.97
N ASP A 219 -3.26 -4.00 20.63
CA ASP A 219 -2.50 -3.23 21.64
C ASP A 219 -1.46 -2.28 21.03
N GLY A 220 -1.27 -2.35 19.71
CA GLY A 220 -0.33 -1.52 18.96
C GLY A 220 -0.51 -1.61 17.45
N PRO A 221 0.34 -0.89 16.69
CA PRO A 221 0.14 -0.72 15.26
C PRO A 221 0.66 -1.87 14.39
N TYR A 222 1.42 -2.82 14.95
CA TYR A 222 2.05 -3.87 14.17
C TYR A 222 1.13 -5.08 13.97
N LYS A 223 1.42 -5.86 12.94
CA LYS A 223 0.65 -7.07 12.60
C LYS A 223 0.79 -8.15 13.66
N ASN A 224 -0.32 -8.76 14.01
CA ASN A 224 -0.31 -10.01 14.77
C ASN A 224 0.08 -11.19 13.85
N ASP A 225 0.29 -12.35 14.45
CA ASP A 225 0.76 -13.58 13.80
C ASP A 225 -0.21 -14.18 12.77
N SER A 226 -1.49 -13.83 12.84
CA SER A 226 -2.52 -14.30 11.89
C SER A 226 -2.88 -13.28 10.81
N ALA A 227 -2.33 -12.06 10.87
CA ALA A 227 -2.68 -10.99 9.93
C ALA A 227 -2.22 -11.31 8.51
N ILE A 228 -3.12 -11.16 7.56
CA ILE A 228 -2.89 -11.49 6.16
C ILE A 228 -2.91 -10.21 5.31
N GLN A 229 -1.86 -10.00 4.55
CA GLN A 229 -1.81 -8.91 3.58
C GLN A 229 -2.39 -9.36 2.24
N ARG A 230 -3.52 -8.79 1.85
CA ARG A 230 -4.17 -9.01 0.57
C ARG A 230 -3.66 -8.05 -0.49
N GLY A 231 -3.63 -8.48 -1.75
CA GLY A 231 -3.27 -7.59 -2.86
C GLY A 231 -3.02 -8.32 -4.17
N ALA A 232 -2.78 -7.55 -5.22
CA ALA A 232 -2.48 -8.07 -6.55
C ALA A 232 -0.99 -8.38 -6.73
N VAL A 233 -0.71 -9.40 -7.52
CA VAL A 233 0.64 -9.75 -7.99
C VAL A 233 0.76 -9.61 -9.51
N MET A 234 -0.23 -8.97 -10.15
CA MET A 234 -0.22 -8.74 -11.60
C MET A 234 1.04 -8.00 -12.02
N ASP A 235 1.75 -8.53 -13.01
CA ASP A 235 2.81 -7.77 -13.67
C ASP A 235 2.18 -6.58 -14.41
N LEU A 236 2.78 -5.42 -14.27
CA LEU A 236 2.32 -4.21 -14.96
C LEU A 236 2.99 -4.14 -16.34
N PRO A 237 2.30 -4.58 -17.40
CA PRO A 237 2.82 -4.43 -18.75
C PRO A 237 2.86 -2.94 -19.12
N LEU A 238 3.55 -2.61 -20.22
CA LEU A 238 3.65 -1.25 -20.77
C LEU A 238 2.29 -0.54 -20.88
N HIS A 239 1.22 -1.31 -21.11
CA HIS A 239 -0.15 -0.85 -21.13
C HIS A 239 -0.98 -1.64 -20.12
N ALA A 240 -1.25 -1.02 -18.99
CA ALA A 240 -2.18 -1.55 -18.00
C ALA A 240 -3.63 -1.40 -18.53
N GLY A 241 -4.00 -2.20 -19.53
CA GLY A 241 -5.38 -2.32 -19.96
C GLY A 241 -6.27 -2.92 -18.87
N ASP A 242 -7.57 -2.89 -19.07
CA ASP A 242 -8.48 -3.72 -18.27
C ASP A 242 -8.46 -5.17 -18.77
N VAL A 243 -9.12 -6.07 -18.07
CA VAL A 243 -9.16 -7.52 -18.40
C VAL A 243 -9.78 -7.75 -19.80
N LEU A 244 -10.61 -6.82 -20.28
CA LEU A 244 -11.21 -6.88 -21.61
C LEU A 244 -10.33 -6.25 -22.69
N THR A 245 -9.23 -5.60 -22.35
CA THR A 245 -8.22 -5.07 -23.27
C THR A 245 -6.82 -5.51 -22.85
N PRO A 246 -6.54 -6.82 -22.72
CA PRO A 246 -5.29 -7.33 -22.20
C PRO A 246 -4.10 -6.87 -23.05
N GLY A 247 -3.09 -6.27 -22.42
CA GLY A 247 -1.89 -5.80 -23.09
C GLY A 247 -2.05 -4.54 -23.96
N TRP A 248 -3.24 -3.92 -23.99
CA TRP A 248 -3.51 -2.71 -24.76
C TRP A 248 -4.07 -1.58 -23.89
N ALA A 249 -3.83 -0.35 -24.30
CA ALA A 249 -4.45 0.78 -23.62
C ALA A 249 -5.97 0.78 -23.86
N ALA A 250 -6.77 0.82 -22.79
CA ALA A 250 -8.23 0.85 -22.82
C ALA A 250 -8.76 2.25 -23.25
N LYS A 251 -8.39 2.72 -24.42
CA LYS A 251 -8.79 4.03 -24.99
C LYS A 251 -9.96 3.89 -25.96
N LYS A 252 -10.57 5.03 -26.33
CA LYS A 252 -11.65 5.05 -27.32
C LYS A 252 -11.22 4.37 -28.63
N GLY A 253 -12.01 3.37 -29.06
CA GLY A 253 -11.74 2.59 -30.25
C GLY A 253 -10.81 1.38 -30.07
N ALA A 254 -10.35 1.11 -28.85
CA ALA A 254 -9.63 -0.12 -28.55
C ALA A 254 -10.56 -1.34 -28.75
N ARG A 255 -10.03 -2.41 -29.37
CA ARG A 255 -10.75 -3.68 -29.45
C ARG A 255 -10.89 -4.25 -28.05
N ARG A 256 -12.12 -4.51 -27.62
CA ARG A 256 -12.41 -5.16 -26.34
C ARG A 256 -12.82 -6.62 -26.59
N LEU A 257 -12.38 -7.49 -25.72
CA LEU A 257 -12.87 -8.86 -25.64
C LEU A 257 -14.32 -8.87 -25.16
N ASN A 258 -15.07 -9.93 -25.48
CA ASN A 258 -16.29 -10.24 -24.77
C ASN A 258 -15.95 -10.75 -23.36
N ARG A 259 -16.92 -10.67 -22.42
CA ARG A 259 -16.70 -11.14 -21.05
C ARG A 259 -16.30 -12.61 -20.96
N ASP A 260 -16.88 -13.44 -21.81
CA ASP A 260 -16.61 -14.88 -21.87
C ASP A 260 -15.21 -15.23 -22.43
N GLU A 261 -14.55 -14.27 -23.07
CA GLU A 261 -13.19 -14.39 -23.60
C GLU A 261 -12.13 -13.88 -22.63
N ALA A 262 -12.55 -13.23 -21.53
CA ALA A 262 -11.64 -12.72 -20.51
C ALA A 262 -11.21 -13.88 -19.59
N THR A 263 -9.90 -14.17 -19.57
CA THR A 263 -9.29 -15.23 -18.74
C THR A 263 -8.33 -14.65 -17.72
#